data_bd4f3783fa722c69d733da00bd27e9e5
#
_entry.id   bd4f3783fa722c69d733da00bd27e9e5
#
_cell.length_a   1.000
_cell.length_b   1.000
_cell.length_c   1.000
_cell.angle_alpha   90.00
_cell.angle_beta   90.00
_cell.angle_gamma   90.00
#
_symmetry.space_group_name_H-M   'P 1'
#
loop_
_entity.id
_entity.type
_entity.pdbx_description
1 polymer ?
#
loop_
_entity_poly.entity_id
_entity_poly.type
_entity_poly.pdbx_seq_one_letter_code
_entity_poly.pdbx_strand_id
1 'polypeptide(L)'
;SEPDKDIDIYALLSDFKFTPNAQNEILAGIKTTLIKSDNTFIFKKNGDIDTQRSNSFCYKEKNLEAYAQYTYTWDKLELSAGLRMEYMYTYNKLNSQTSQDAETNSQNHFRLFPNLSASYTINDKNKIALLYSRRQDKPRYEDLNPFEYLLDELSYWKGNPFLKPQVSNKIMLSYTWSNLSLNLYYNKLDDYFTSLTDVYGNDKTIMTTKNIGTQQQVGFDAVFSKRLTPWWELSATAGFYYFMNKLDYETYKHEYKRPSCFLSASNSVLLPLGINLEISGRYYSKRQGGSYEVSRPTGSMDIDLSKSWHDGRMRLSLLMTDVFHTERWDSYGIKDALNLSSWGYGESRKVMLRFSYSFGKQKFEKVDKNIEELNRL
;
A
#
# COMPACT_ATOMS: atom_id res chain seq x y z
N SER A 1 -21.43 -9.60 18.36
CA SER A 1 -20.99 -8.34 18.99
C SER A 1 -20.14 -7.57 18.01
N GLU A 2 -20.59 -6.38 17.65
CA GLU A 2 -19.78 -5.47 16.82
C GLU A 2 -18.84 -4.70 17.77
N PRO A 3 -17.55 -4.54 17.41
CA PRO A 3 -16.67 -3.65 18.14
C PRO A 3 -17.13 -2.19 17.92
N ASP A 4 -17.25 -1.44 18.99
CA ASP A 4 -17.45 0.01 18.92
C ASP A 4 -16.08 0.65 18.69
N LYS A 5 -15.91 1.35 17.57
CA LYS A 5 -14.65 1.97 17.14
C LYS A 5 -14.88 3.43 16.83
N ASP A 6 -14.22 4.29 17.58
CA ASP A 6 -14.22 5.73 17.37
C ASP A 6 -12.80 6.21 17.07
N ILE A 7 -12.63 7.03 16.01
CA ILE A 7 -11.33 7.57 15.61
C ILE A 7 -11.47 9.04 15.27
N ASP A 8 -10.77 9.87 16.04
CA ASP A 8 -10.62 11.30 15.82
C ASP A 8 -9.27 11.60 15.18
N ILE A 9 -9.26 12.34 14.07
CA ILE A 9 -8.04 12.79 13.39
C ILE A 9 -8.11 14.29 13.18
N TYR A 10 -7.15 15.01 13.76
CA TYR A 10 -6.97 16.45 13.58
C TYR A 10 -5.64 16.69 12.89
N ALA A 11 -5.65 17.38 11.76
CA ALA A 11 -4.45 17.68 10.99
C ALA A 11 -4.38 19.17 10.66
N LEU A 12 -3.21 19.77 10.87
CA LEU A 12 -2.88 21.12 10.44
C LEU A 12 -1.67 21.04 9.53
N LEU A 13 -1.81 21.58 8.32
CA LEU A 13 -0.77 21.61 7.29
C LEU A 13 -0.57 23.05 6.82
N SER A 14 0.68 23.47 6.67
CA SER A 14 1.05 24.74 6.08
C SER A 14 2.22 24.55 5.12
N ASP A 15 2.01 24.92 3.86
CA ASP A 15 2.99 24.81 2.78
C ASP A 15 3.37 26.21 2.28
N PHE A 16 4.65 26.37 2.01
CA PHE A 16 5.25 27.56 1.45
C PHE A 16 6.01 27.20 0.20
N LYS A 17 5.68 27.88 -0.92
CA LYS A 17 6.39 27.75 -2.20
C LYS A 17 6.99 29.09 -2.58
N PHE A 18 8.29 29.10 -2.85
CA PHE A 18 9.02 30.28 -3.30
C PHE A 18 9.83 29.98 -4.56
N THR A 19 9.59 30.73 -5.63
CA THR A 19 10.24 30.57 -6.93
C THR A 19 10.89 31.91 -7.30
N PRO A 20 12.12 32.17 -6.83
CA PRO A 20 12.81 33.45 -7.06
C PRO A 20 13.08 33.72 -8.53
N ASN A 21 13.23 32.68 -9.33
CA ASN A 21 13.37 32.73 -10.78
C ASN A 21 12.99 31.36 -11.39
N ALA A 22 13.01 31.28 -12.73
CA ALA A 22 12.63 30.05 -13.45
C ALA A 22 13.53 28.82 -13.16
N GLN A 23 14.70 29.02 -12.58
CA GLN A 23 15.68 27.98 -12.32
C GLN A 23 15.61 27.45 -10.90
N ASN A 24 15.08 28.21 -9.94
CA ASN A 24 15.15 27.93 -8.52
C ASN A 24 13.74 27.82 -7.92
N GLU A 25 13.47 26.73 -7.24
CA GLU A 25 12.24 26.51 -6.49
C GLU A 25 12.57 26.01 -5.09
N ILE A 26 11.93 26.62 -4.09
CA ILE A 26 12.00 26.20 -2.69
C ILE A 26 10.59 25.85 -2.25
N LEU A 27 10.42 24.65 -1.72
CA LEU A 27 9.23 24.20 -1.04
C LEU A 27 9.59 23.97 0.43
N ALA A 28 8.79 24.46 1.35
CA ALA A 28 8.95 24.19 2.77
C ALA A 28 7.57 24.10 3.43
N GLY A 29 7.46 23.31 4.48
CA GLY A 29 6.19 23.22 5.19
C GLY A 29 6.31 22.55 6.54
N ILE A 30 5.22 22.65 7.28
CA ILE A 30 5.03 21.98 8.56
C ILE A 30 3.68 21.26 8.56
N LYS A 31 3.65 20.09 9.16
CA LYS A 31 2.42 19.33 9.38
C LYS A 31 2.38 18.87 10.83
N THR A 32 1.24 19.02 11.48
CA THR A 32 1.00 18.38 12.79
C THR A 32 -0.28 17.58 12.71
N THR A 33 -0.25 16.38 13.31
CA THR A 33 -1.41 15.48 13.33
C THR A 33 -1.60 14.96 14.75
N LEU A 34 -2.84 15.00 15.20
CA LEU A 34 -3.28 14.43 16.48
C LEU A 34 -4.31 13.37 16.18
N ILE A 35 -4.09 12.17 16.66
CA ILE A 35 -4.95 11.02 16.43
C ILE A 35 -5.32 10.43 17.78
N LYS A 36 -6.60 10.11 17.95
CA LYS A 36 -7.13 9.37 19.08
C LYS A 36 -8.05 8.28 18.55
N SER A 37 -7.81 7.04 18.94
CA SER A 37 -8.67 5.90 18.63
C SER A 37 -9.07 5.22 19.91
N ASP A 38 -10.37 5.20 20.17
CA ASP A 38 -10.97 4.48 21.29
C ASP A 38 -11.75 3.31 20.72
N ASN A 39 -11.42 2.11 21.19
CA ASN A 39 -12.05 0.87 20.76
C ASN A 39 -12.56 0.12 21.99
N THR A 40 -13.80 -0.32 21.94
CA THR A 40 -14.41 -1.15 23.00
C THR A 40 -14.95 -2.42 22.38
N PHE A 41 -14.59 -3.55 22.96
CA PHE A 41 -15.06 -4.85 22.54
C PHE A 41 -15.76 -5.54 23.71
N ILE A 42 -17.06 -5.80 23.55
CA ILE A 42 -17.87 -6.51 24.52
C ILE A 42 -18.24 -7.87 23.95
N PHE A 43 -17.66 -8.91 24.50
CA PHE A 43 -17.99 -10.28 24.17
C PHE A 43 -19.10 -10.80 25.11
N LYS A 44 -20.16 -11.39 24.52
CA LYS A 44 -21.25 -11.99 25.28
C LYS A 44 -21.29 -13.48 25.02
N LYS A 45 -21.40 -14.26 26.09
CA LYS A 45 -21.60 -15.71 26.04
C LYS A 45 -22.93 -16.05 26.73
N ASN A 46 -23.86 -16.68 26.01
CA ASN A 46 -25.20 -17.00 26.49
C ASN A 46 -26.01 -15.80 27.04
N GLY A 47 -25.74 -14.59 26.55
CA GLY A 47 -26.38 -13.34 26.98
C GLY A 47 -25.60 -12.55 28.04
N ASP A 48 -24.71 -13.19 28.79
CA ASP A 48 -23.86 -12.55 29.80
C ASP A 48 -22.55 -12.02 29.21
N ILE A 49 -22.02 -10.94 29.80
CA ILE A 49 -20.74 -10.37 29.40
C ILE A 49 -19.61 -11.30 29.86
N ASP A 50 -18.81 -11.77 28.90
CA ASP A 50 -17.57 -12.48 29.18
C ASP A 50 -16.47 -11.45 29.47
N THR A 51 -16.16 -11.24 30.75
CA THR A 51 -15.18 -10.25 31.21
C THR A 51 -13.75 -10.63 30.85
N GLN A 52 -13.44 -11.89 30.56
CA GLN A 52 -12.11 -12.33 30.15
C GLN A 52 -11.80 -11.92 28.68
N ARG A 53 -12.84 -11.81 27.86
CA ARG A 53 -12.73 -11.46 26.44
C ARG A 53 -13.16 -10.02 26.14
N SER A 54 -13.79 -9.34 27.10
CA SER A 54 -14.22 -7.95 26.96
C SER A 54 -13.12 -7.02 27.42
N ASN A 55 -12.77 -6.04 26.61
CA ASN A 55 -11.70 -5.08 26.91
C ASN A 55 -11.92 -3.74 26.18
N SER A 56 -11.15 -2.72 26.56
CA SER A 56 -11.09 -1.45 25.87
C SER A 56 -9.64 -1.08 25.56
N PHE A 57 -9.42 -0.50 24.40
CA PHE A 57 -8.12 -0.10 23.91
C PHE A 57 -8.16 1.35 23.45
N CYS A 58 -7.31 2.19 24.04
CA CYS A 58 -7.14 3.58 23.65
C CYS A 58 -5.73 3.75 23.03
N TYR A 59 -5.70 4.28 21.81
CA TYR A 59 -4.47 4.66 21.11
C TYR A 59 -4.45 6.17 20.87
N LYS A 60 -3.31 6.79 21.14
CA LYS A 60 -3.07 8.21 20.85
C LYS A 60 -1.77 8.36 20.08
N GLU A 61 -1.77 9.17 19.05
CA GLU A 61 -0.60 9.52 18.26
C GLU A 61 -0.52 11.05 18.11
N LYS A 62 0.67 11.59 18.32
CA LYS A 62 1.01 12.98 18.04
C LYS A 62 2.17 12.96 17.05
N ASN A 63 1.99 13.62 15.91
CA ASN A 63 3.00 13.68 14.88
C ASN A 63 3.30 15.13 14.52
N LEU A 64 4.58 15.46 14.45
CA LEU A 64 5.09 16.76 14.03
C LEU A 64 6.10 16.55 12.92
N GLU A 65 5.84 17.14 11.77
CA GLU A 65 6.67 17.06 10.59
C GLU A 65 7.09 18.46 10.15
N ALA A 66 8.35 18.61 9.76
CA ALA A 66 8.85 19.79 9.07
C ALA A 66 9.67 19.34 7.87
N TYR A 67 9.50 20.01 6.73
CA TYR A 67 10.25 19.67 5.53
C TYR A 67 10.68 20.89 4.75
N ALA A 68 11.77 20.71 4.01
CA ALA A 68 12.24 21.66 3.02
C ALA A 68 12.79 20.89 1.83
N GLN A 69 12.55 21.41 0.62
CA GLN A 69 13.05 20.90 -0.64
C GLN A 69 13.52 22.05 -1.49
N TYR A 70 14.67 21.90 -2.13
CA TYR A 70 15.21 22.82 -3.11
C TYR A 70 15.34 22.11 -4.45
N THR A 71 14.86 22.76 -5.52
CA THR A 71 14.99 22.28 -6.89
C THR A 71 15.70 23.33 -7.73
N TYR A 72 16.72 22.88 -8.44
CA TYR A 72 17.50 23.68 -9.37
C TYR A 72 17.40 23.10 -10.78
N THR A 73 16.95 23.94 -11.72
CA THR A 73 16.80 23.57 -13.13
C THR A 73 17.79 24.40 -13.98
N TRP A 74 18.70 23.72 -14.65
CA TRP A 74 19.67 24.34 -15.53
C TRP A 74 19.67 23.64 -16.89
N ASP A 75 19.13 24.33 -17.92
CA ASP A 75 18.94 23.80 -19.26
C ASP A 75 18.27 22.40 -19.23
N LYS A 76 19.06 21.38 -19.46
CA LYS A 76 18.62 19.96 -19.51
C LYS A 76 18.75 19.21 -18.20
N LEU A 77 19.37 19.81 -17.20
CA LEU A 77 19.63 19.22 -15.90
C LEU A 77 18.64 19.76 -14.85
N GLU A 78 18.01 18.87 -14.12
CA GLU A 78 17.20 19.20 -12.94
C GLU A 78 17.73 18.43 -11.74
N LEU A 79 18.04 19.15 -10.68
CA LEU A 79 18.49 18.61 -9.41
C LEU A 79 17.50 18.98 -8.32
N SER A 80 17.10 18.02 -7.50
CA SER A 80 16.26 18.29 -6.34
C SER A 80 16.83 17.60 -5.11
N ALA A 81 16.86 18.33 -3.99
CA ALA A 81 17.24 17.82 -2.69
C ALA A 81 16.23 18.26 -1.63
N GLY A 82 15.67 17.32 -0.92
CA GLY A 82 14.70 17.55 0.15
C GLY A 82 15.05 16.79 1.42
N LEU A 83 14.65 17.35 2.54
CA LEU A 83 14.73 16.70 3.84
C LEU A 83 13.42 16.91 4.59
N ARG A 84 12.81 15.82 5.06
CA ARG A 84 11.70 15.83 6.01
C ARG A 84 12.18 15.29 7.35
N MET A 85 11.86 16.00 8.40
CA MET A 85 12.07 15.60 9.78
C MET A 85 10.72 15.27 10.39
N GLU A 86 10.62 14.17 11.10
CA GLU A 86 9.40 13.73 11.76
C GLU A 86 9.68 13.32 13.21
N TYR A 87 8.90 13.88 14.12
CA TYR A 87 8.80 13.46 15.49
C TYR A 87 7.43 12.87 15.75
N MET A 88 7.38 11.60 16.13
CA MET A 88 6.16 10.87 16.42
C MET A 88 6.18 10.37 17.86
N TYR A 89 5.15 10.70 18.61
CA TYR A 89 4.86 10.15 19.93
C TYR A 89 3.60 9.30 19.86
N THR A 90 3.68 8.07 20.35
CA THR A 90 2.54 7.17 20.50
C THR A 90 2.33 6.78 21.94
N TYR A 91 1.07 6.64 22.33
CA TYR A 91 0.65 6.15 23.63
C TYR A 91 -0.52 5.20 23.43
N ASN A 92 -0.44 4.03 24.01
CA ASN A 92 -1.55 3.08 24.03
C ASN A 92 -1.83 2.59 25.45
N LYS A 93 -3.10 2.29 25.70
CA LYS A 93 -3.61 1.79 26.95
C LYS A 93 -4.65 0.70 26.71
N LEU A 94 -4.37 -0.49 27.20
CA LEU A 94 -5.28 -1.63 27.21
C LEU A 94 -5.88 -1.80 28.59
N ASN A 95 -7.20 -1.72 28.70
CA ASN A 95 -7.92 -2.05 29.94
C ASN A 95 -8.62 -3.41 29.74
N SER A 96 -8.16 -4.41 30.46
CA SER A 96 -8.87 -5.69 30.58
C SER A 96 -9.84 -5.60 31.74
N GLN A 97 -11.03 -6.16 31.62
CA GLN A 97 -11.99 -6.22 32.74
C GLN A 97 -11.58 -7.21 33.83
N THR A 98 -10.57 -8.06 33.57
CA THR A 98 -10.06 -9.05 34.55
C THR A 98 -8.79 -8.58 35.25
N SER A 99 -8.08 -7.58 34.74
CA SER A 99 -6.85 -7.02 35.34
C SER A 99 -7.19 -5.71 36.02
N GLN A 100 -6.75 -5.54 37.28
CA GLN A 100 -6.89 -4.26 38.00
C GLN A 100 -5.96 -3.18 37.43
N ASP A 101 -4.87 -3.58 36.76
CA ASP A 101 -3.89 -2.67 36.18
C ASP A 101 -4.01 -2.63 34.67
N ALA A 102 -4.10 -1.42 34.13
CA ALA A 102 -4.09 -1.22 32.68
C ALA A 102 -2.66 -1.37 32.13
N GLU A 103 -2.51 -2.14 31.06
CA GLU A 103 -1.26 -2.18 30.33
C GLU A 103 -1.09 -0.90 29.50
N THR A 104 -0.01 -0.17 29.74
CA THR A 104 0.31 1.04 29.01
C THR A 104 1.66 0.94 28.31
N ASN A 105 1.75 1.49 27.11
CA ASN A 105 3.01 1.59 26.39
C ASN A 105 3.11 2.94 25.71
N SER A 106 4.31 3.50 25.66
CA SER A 106 4.58 4.73 24.91
C SER A 106 5.89 4.61 24.14
N GLN A 107 5.92 5.19 22.95
CA GLN A 107 7.09 5.19 22.08
C GLN A 107 7.33 6.59 21.52
N ASN A 108 8.61 6.94 21.37
CA ASN A 108 9.04 8.17 20.70
C ASN A 108 9.93 7.80 19.53
N HIS A 109 9.68 8.40 18.38
CA HIS A 109 10.49 8.22 17.18
C HIS A 109 10.83 9.58 16.60
N PHE A 110 12.13 9.85 16.46
CA PHE A 110 12.62 10.95 15.63
C PHE A 110 13.33 10.37 14.43
N ARG A 111 12.90 10.78 13.23
CA ARG A 111 13.44 10.25 11.98
C ARG A 111 13.65 11.33 10.93
N LEU A 112 14.67 11.12 10.09
CA LEU A 112 15.01 11.97 8.95
C LEU A 112 14.72 11.21 7.66
N PHE A 113 14.10 11.91 6.73
CA PHE A 113 13.70 11.37 5.43
C PHE A 113 14.26 12.22 4.30
N PRO A 114 15.52 12.00 3.90
CA PRO A 114 16.11 12.64 2.73
C PRO A 114 15.46 12.12 1.45
N ASN A 115 15.32 13.01 0.47
CA ASN A 115 14.86 12.75 -0.89
C ASN A 115 15.77 13.51 -1.87
N LEU A 116 16.40 12.78 -2.78
CA LEU A 116 17.34 13.34 -3.74
C LEU A 116 16.94 12.88 -5.15
N SER A 117 16.96 13.79 -6.11
CA SER A 117 16.80 13.41 -7.51
C SER A 117 17.71 14.22 -8.41
N ALA A 118 18.21 13.58 -9.45
CA ALA A 118 18.95 14.20 -10.54
C ALA A 118 18.38 13.65 -11.83
N SER A 119 17.92 14.53 -12.72
CA SER A 119 17.42 14.12 -14.04
C SER A 119 18.08 14.94 -15.14
N TYR A 120 18.41 14.28 -16.24
CA TYR A 120 19.02 14.88 -17.40
C TYR A 120 18.22 14.54 -18.67
N THR A 121 17.75 15.58 -19.36
CA THR A 121 17.04 15.46 -20.62
C THR A 121 18.05 15.48 -21.76
N ILE A 122 18.39 14.29 -22.29
CA ILE A 122 19.38 14.15 -23.38
C ILE A 122 18.86 14.83 -24.64
N ASN A 123 17.62 14.55 -25.00
CA ASN A 123 16.85 15.17 -26.08
C ASN A 123 15.34 14.93 -25.85
N ASP A 124 14.49 15.41 -26.76
CA ASP A 124 13.02 15.35 -26.66
C ASP A 124 12.45 13.91 -26.45
N LYS A 125 13.23 12.89 -26.76
CA LYS A 125 12.81 11.49 -26.63
C LYS A 125 13.51 10.74 -25.52
N ASN A 126 14.60 11.27 -24.97
CA ASN A 126 15.47 10.54 -24.06
C ASN A 126 15.70 11.33 -22.77
N LYS A 127 15.37 10.76 -21.65
CA LYS A 127 15.61 11.28 -20.30
C LYS A 127 16.19 10.18 -19.41
N ILE A 128 17.19 10.51 -18.61
CA ILE A 128 17.73 9.66 -17.55
C ILE A 128 17.51 10.33 -16.20
N ALA A 129 17.19 9.57 -15.18
CA ALA A 129 17.02 10.10 -13.83
C ALA A 129 17.55 9.12 -12.79
N LEU A 130 18.22 9.66 -11.76
CA LEU A 130 18.61 8.92 -10.57
C LEU A 130 17.85 9.49 -9.38
N LEU A 131 17.19 8.62 -8.60
CA LEU A 131 16.38 9.00 -7.48
C LEU A 131 16.81 8.20 -6.24
N TYR A 132 16.88 8.89 -5.11
CA TYR A 132 16.99 8.27 -3.80
C TYR A 132 15.88 8.79 -2.91
N SER A 133 15.21 7.92 -2.19
CA SER A 133 14.20 8.33 -1.21
C SER A 133 14.24 7.43 0.02
N ARG A 134 14.12 8.05 1.18
CA ARG A 134 13.84 7.37 2.45
C ARG A 134 12.43 7.71 2.90
N ARG A 135 11.65 6.69 3.25
CA ARG A 135 10.24 6.83 3.67
C ARG A 135 9.94 5.89 4.82
N GLN A 136 8.84 6.12 5.51
CA GLN A 136 8.30 5.17 6.48
C GLN A 136 6.87 4.80 6.11
N ASP A 137 6.51 3.55 6.46
CA ASP A 137 5.14 3.06 6.47
C ASP A 137 4.73 2.82 7.91
N LYS A 138 3.64 3.43 8.33
CA LYS A 138 3.05 3.25 9.67
C LYS A 138 2.07 2.07 9.64
N PRO A 139 1.97 1.27 10.73
CA PRO A 139 0.96 0.23 10.83
C PRO A 139 -0.46 0.81 10.73
N ARG A 140 -1.41 0.01 10.27
CA ARG A 140 -2.83 0.37 10.32
C ARG A 140 -3.30 0.37 11.77
N TYR A 141 -4.32 1.15 12.10
CA TYR A 141 -4.83 1.23 13.46
C TYR A 141 -5.39 -0.11 13.95
N GLU A 142 -5.98 -0.91 13.06
CA GLU A 142 -6.43 -2.25 13.38
C GLU A 142 -5.28 -3.21 13.75
N ASP A 143 -4.12 -3.10 13.08
CA ASP A 143 -2.94 -3.91 13.40
C ASP A 143 -2.36 -3.59 14.79
N LEU A 144 -2.66 -2.43 15.35
CA LEU A 144 -2.24 -2.01 16.69
C LEU A 144 -3.21 -2.45 17.79
N ASN A 145 -4.44 -2.81 17.45
CA ASN A 145 -5.47 -3.16 18.43
C ASN A 145 -5.28 -4.59 18.93
N PRO A 146 -4.95 -4.81 20.22
CA PRO A 146 -4.59 -6.11 20.76
C PRO A 146 -5.79 -7.06 21.01
N PHE A 147 -6.97 -6.71 20.52
CA PHE A 147 -8.13 -7.58 20.65
C PHE A 147 -7.95 -8.89 19.87
N GLU A 148 -8.46 -9.98 20.44
CA GLU A 148 -8.48 -11.29 19.80
C GLU A 148 -9.78 -11.45 19.02
N TYR A 149 -9.69 -11.53 17.71
CA TYR A 149 -10.81 -11.78 16.82
C TYR A 149 -10.79 -13.25 16.41
N LEU A 150 -11.92 -13.91 16.58
CA LEU A 150 -12.12 -15.28 16.12
C LEU A 150 -12.33 -15.26 14.60
N LEU A 151 -11.44 -15.87 13.84
CA LEU A 151 -11.56 -16.05 12.39
C LEU A 151 -12.38 -17.31 12.08
N ASP A 152 -12.09 -18.38 12.80
CA ASP A 152 -12.82 -19.65 12.82
C ASP A 152 -12.62 -20.34 14.18
N GLU A 153 -13.12 -21.58 14.36
CA GLU A 153 -13.08 -22.31 15.64
C GLU A 153 -11.65 -22.52 16.18
N LEU A 154 -10.66 -22.55 15.31
CA LEU A 154 -9.26 -22.86 15.63
C LEU A 154 -8.30 -21.70 15.32
N SER A 155 -8.78 -20.61 14.71
CA SER A 155 -7.93 -19.51 14.23
C SER A 155 -8.35 -18.17 14.81
N TYR A 156 -7.37 -17.44 15.31
CA TYR A 156 -7.53 -16.10 15.89
C TYR A 156 -6.68 -15.09 15.15
N TRP A 157 -7.15 -13.86 15.10
CA TRP A 157 -6.33 -12.70 14.72
C TRP A 157 -6.20 -11.76 15.93
N LYS A 158 -4.99 -11.22 16.12
CA LYS A 158 -4.70 -10.28 17.19
C LYS A 158 -3.74 -9.20 16.71
N GLY A 159 -4.07 -7.94 16.90
CA GLY A 159 -3.17 -6.83 16.65
C GLY A 159 -2.05 -6.76 17.67
N ASN A 160 -1.04 -5.93 17.36
CA ASN A 160 0.15 -5.76 18.18
C ASN A 160 0.41 -4.27 18.47
N PRO A 161 0.15 -3.78 19.69
CA PRO A 161 0.33 -2.38 20.04
C PRO A 161 1.80 -1.93 20.10
N PHE A 162 2.75 -2.85 19.98
CA PHE A 162 4.20 -2.60 19.99
C PHE A 162 4.80 -2.44 18.59
N LEU A 163 3.98 -2.49 17.55
CA LEU A 163 4.47 -2.32 16.17
C LEU A 163 5.16 -0.98 15.98
N LYS A 164 6.31 -1.04 15.33
CA LYS A 164 7.08 0.13 14.89
C LYS A 164 6.83 0.37 13.40
N PRO A 165 6.84 1.64 12.96
CA PRO A 165 6.85 1.93 11.53
C PRO A 165 8.07 1.32 10.86
N GLN A 166 7.89 0.68 9.71
CA GLN A 166 8.99 0.22 8.87
C GLN A 166 9.57 1.38 8.05
N VAL A 167 10.84 1.30 7.72
CA VAL A 167 11.55 2.34 6.98
C VAL A 167 12.10 1.77 5.68
N SER A 168 11.74 2.39 4.56
CA SER A 168 12.26 2.05 3.24
C SER A 168 13.35 3.02 2.80
N ASN A 169 14.44 2.49 2.24
CA ASN A 169 15.48 3.22 1.54
C ASN A 169 15.49 2.71 0.10
N LYS A 170 15.10 3.56 -0.84
CA LYS A 170 15.01 3.20 -2.26
C LYS A 170 15.94 4.06 -3.10
N ILE A 171 16.76 3.41 -3.92
CA ILE A 171 17.49 4.03 -5.02
C ILE A 171 16.95 3.51 -6.34
N MET A 172 16.76 4.39 -7.33
CA MET A 172 16.19 4.02 -8.62
C MET A 172 16.89 4.80 -9.75
N LEU A 173 17.34 4.07 -10.75
CA LEU A 173 17.79 4.61 -12.03
C LEU A 173 16.66 4.41 -13.04
N SER A 174 16.19 5.51 -13.64
CA SER A 174 15.14 5.51 -14.64
C SER A 174 15.68 6.01 -15.97
N TYR A 175 15.38 5.31 -17.04
CA TYR A 175 15.64 5.76 -18.41
C TYR A 175 14.33 5.75 -19.20
N THR A 176 13.98 6.90 -19.73
CA THR A 176 12.79 7.05 -20.58
C THR A 176 13.21 7.29 -22.02
N TRP A 177 12.71 6.45 -22.91
CA TRP A 177 12.85 6.58 -24.35
C TRP A 177 11.47 6.70 -24.98
N SER A 178 11.09 7.91 -25.37
CA SER A 178 9.78 8.21 -25.97
C SER A 178 8.63 7.67 -25.10
N ASN A 179 8.04 6.55 -25.50
CA ASN A 179 6.90 5.91 -24.84
C ASN A 179 7.30 4.73 -23.93
N LEU A 180 8.58 4.46 -23.78
CA LEU A 180 9.11 3.35 -22.96
C LEU A 180 9.92 3.94 -21.80
N SER A 181 9.56 3.54 -20.58
CA SER A 181 10.35 3.83 -19.37
C SER A 181 10.90 2.54 -18.80
N LEU A 182 12.20 2.52 -18.54
CA LEU A 182 12.93 1.40 -17.93
C LEU A 182 13.43 1.84 -16.57
N ASN A 183 13.12 1.10 -15.51
CA ASN A 183 13.50 1.40 -14.15
C ASN A 183 14.28 0.25 -13.54
N LEU A 184 15.47 0.53 -13.03
CA LEU A 184 16.25 -0.39 -12.22
C LEU A 184 16.27 0.16 -10.79
N TYR A 185 15.91 -0.66 -9.80
CA TYR A 185 15.86 -0.18 -8.43
C TYR A 185 16.35 -1.20 -7.41
N TYR A 186 16.84 -0.65 -6.30
CA TYR A 186 17.10 -1.37 -5.07
C TYR A 186 16.28 -0.71 -3.95
N ASN A 187 15.58 -1.52 -3.18
CA ASN A 187 14.82 -1.08 -2.02
C ASN A 187 15.17 -1.95 -0.81
N LYS A 188 15.44 -1.30 0.34
CA LYS A 188 15.65 -1.97 1.61
C LYS A 188 14.62 -1.48 2.61
N LEU A 189 13.90 -2.41 3.24
CA LEU A 189 12.98 -2.17 4.35
C LEU A 189 13.65 -2.61 5.64
N ASP A 190 13.83 -1.68 6.56
CA ASP A 190 14.23 -1.93 7.94
C ASP A 190 13.00 -1.92 8.84
N ASP A 191 13.03 -2.65 9.96
CA ASP A 191 11.88 -2.88 10.85
C ASP A 191 10.67 -3.47 10.08
N TYR A 192 10.94 -4.32 9.06
CA TYR A 192 9.91 -4.91 8.23
C TYR A 192 8.86 -5.62 9.08
N PHE A 193 7.59 -5.23 8.93
CA PHE A 193 6.48 -5.86 9.62
C PHE A 193 5.59 -6.61 8.65
N THR A 194 5.13 -7.76 9.06
CA THR A 194 4.20 -8.61 8.29
C THR A 194 3.43 -9.53 9.23
N SER A 195 2.35 -10.10 8.73
CA SER A 195 1.57 -11.09 9.45
C SER A 195 2.38 -12.38 9.64
N LEU A 196 2.31 -12.91 10.83
CA LEU A 196 2.92 -14.16 11.25
C LEU A 196 1.83 -15.02 11.89
N THR A 197 1.70 -16.26 11.43
CA THR A 197 0.82 -17.24 12.05
C THR A 197 1.65 -18.13 12.99
N ASP A 198 1.24 -18.20 14.23
CA ASP A 198 1.88 -19.00 15.27
C ASP A 198 0.91 -20.02 15.85
N VAL A 199 1.42 -21.05 16.51
CA VAL A 199 0.63 -22.00 17.31
C VAL A 199 0.16 -21.29 18.57
N TYR A 200 -1.11 -21.43 18.91
CA TYR A 200 -1.75 -20.85 20.07
C TYR A 200 -2.41 -21.95 20.93
N GLY A 201 -1.79 -22.26 22.06
CA GLY A 201 -2.20 -23.44 22.85
C GLY A 201 -1.78 -24.74 22.17
N ASN A 202 -2.62 -25.78 22.26
CA ASN A 202 -2.29 -27.12 21.76
C ASN A 202 -2.73 -27.38 20.31
N ASP A 203 -3.80 -26.70 19.84
CA ASP A 203 -4.50 -27.04 18.59
C ASP A 203 -5.02 -25.82 17.82
N LYS A 204 -4.69 -24.61 18.28
CA LYS A 204 -5.16 -23.36 17.68
C LYS A 204 -4.02 -22.57 17.04
N THR A 205 -4.39 -21.66 16.18
CA THR A 205 -3.44 -20.72 15.55
C THR A 205 -3.81 -19.28 15.86
N ILE A 206 -2.80 -18.44 15.97
CA ILE A 206 -2.95 -16.99 16.11
C ILE A 206 -2.17 -16.28 15.00
N MET A 207 -2.84 -15.42 14.28
CA MET A 207 -2.23 -14.54 13.29
C MET A 207 -2.06 -13.15 13.89
N THR A 208 -0.83 -12.64 13.86
CA THR A 208 -0.51 -11.30 14.37
C THR A 208 0.54 -10.64 13.50
N THR A 209 0.48 -9.32 13.41
CA THR A 209 1.50 -8.53 12.69
C THR A 209 2.66 -8.23 13.64
N LYS A 210 3.90 -8.46 13.19
CA LYS A 210 5.13 -8.23 13.98
C LYS A 210 6.22 -7.62 13.13
N ASN A 211 7.11 -6.81 13.75
CA ASN A 211 8.35 -6.39 13.10
C ASN A 211 9.33 -7.57 13.19
N ILE A 212 9.64 -8.19 12.06
CA ILE A 212 10.33 -9.49 12.03
C ILE A 212 11.65 -9.48 11.27
N GLY A 213 12.21 -8.32 10.95
CA GLY A 213 13.54 -8.26 10.35
C GLY A 213 13.68 -7.24 9.24
N THR A 214 14.34 -7.64 8.15
CA THR A 214 14.60 -6.79 6.99
C THR A 214 14.14 -7.45 5.70
N GLN A 215 13.66 -6.61 4.77
CA GLN A 215 13.37 -7.05 3.40
C GLN A 215 14.23 -6.24 2.43
N GLN A 216 14.83 -6.89 1.47
CA GLN A 216 15.55 -6.25 0.37
C GLN A 216 14.95 -6.69 -0.95
N GLN A 217 14.93 -5.78 -1.91
CA GLN A 217 14.40 -6.03 -3.24
C GLN A 217 15.29 -5.36 -4.28
N VAL A 218 15.79 -6.12 -5.23
CA VAL A 218 16.34 -5.61 -6.49
C VAL A 218 15.30 -5.85 -7.56
N GLY A 219 14.98 -4.86 -8.36
CA GLY A 219 13.96 -5.01 -9.40
C GLY A 219 14.26 -4.19 -10.64
N PHE A 220 13.71 -4.67 -11.73
CA PHE A 220 13.67 -4.01 -13.02
C PHE A 220 12.25 -4.02 -13.53
N ASP A 221 11.75 -2.87 -13.98
CA ASP A 221 10.45 -2.76 -14.66
C ASP A 221 10.51 -1.91 -15.92
N ALA A 222 9.69 -2.31 -16.87
CA ALA A 222 9.47 -1.61 -18.12
C ALA A 222 8.00 -1.18 -18.20
N VAL A 223 7.78 0.11 -18.47
CA VAL A 223 6.46 0.69 -18.67
C VAL A 223 6.39 1.25 -20.09
N PHE A 224 5.41 0.78 -20.84
CA PHE A 224 5.16 1.21 -22.21
C PHE A 224 3.73 1.69 -22.35
N SER A 225 3.51 2.86 -22.99
CA SER A 225 2.18 3.34 -23.33
C SER A 225 2.24 4.13 -24.62
N LYS A 226 1.51 3.69 -25.64
CA LYS A 226 1.51 4.33 -26.94
C LYS A 226 0.21 4.06 -27.70
N ARG A 227 -0.27 5.11 -28.38
CA ARG A 227 -1.25 4.96 -29.45
C ARG A 227 -0.51 4.48 -30.70
N LEU A 228 -0.68 3.20 -31.02
CA LEU A 228 0.00 2.52 -32.13
C LEU A 228 -0.62 2.89 -33.48
N THR A 229 -1.94 3.05 -33.51
CA THR A 229 -2.71 3.54 -34.64
C THR A 229 -3.80 4.51 -34.16
N PRO A 230 -4.51 5.24 -35.01
CA PRO A 230 -5.63 6.10 -34.59
C PRO A 230 -6.75 5.35 -33.81
N TRP A 231 -6.86 4.04 -34.03
CA TRP A 231 -7.90 3.19 -33.42
C TRP A 231 -7.37 2.20 -32.37
N TRP A 232 -6.04 2.14 -32.12
CA TRP A 232 -5.47 1.19 -31.16
C TRP A 232 -4.43 1.84 -30.25
N GLU A 233 -4.67 1.74 -28.95
CA GLU A 233 -3.77 2.15 -27.88
C GLU A 233 -3.37 0.95 -27.02
N LEU A 234 -2.08 0.81 -26.77
CA LEU A 234 -1.50 -0.25 -25.95
C LEU A 234 -0.77 0.38 -24.75
N SER A 235 -1.11 -0.07 -23.55
CA SER A 235 -0.35 0.19 -22.33
C SER A 235 0.08 -1.15 -21.73
N ALA A 236 1.34 -1.28 -21.36
CA ALA A 236 1.89 -2.48 -20.76
C ALA A 236 2.93 -2.15 -19.69
N THR A 237 2.93 -2.92 -18.62
CA THR A 237 3.96 -2.89 -17.58
C THR A 237 4.44 -4.30 -17.34
N ALA A 238 5.75 -4.51 -17.41
CA ALA A 238 6.38 -5.78 -17.09
C ALA A 238 7.48 -5.54 -16.08
N GLY A 239 7.58 -6.39 -15.06
CA GLY A 239 8.61 -6.27 -14.05
C GLY A 239 9.15 -7.63 -13.62
N PHE A 240 10.42 -7.59 -13.26
CA PHE A 240 11.14 -8.69 -12.63
C PHE A 240 11.79 -8.18 -11.37
N TYR A 241 11.66 -8.91 -10.27
CA TYR A 241 12.29 -8.55 -9.01
C TYR A 241 12.76 -9.79 -8.23
N TYR A 242 13.78 -9.57 -7.43
CA TYR A 242 14.36 -10.56 -6.55
C TYR A 242 14.22 -10.10 -5.10
N PHE A 243 13.40 -10.82 -4.34
CA PHE A 243 13.22 -10.58 -2.90
C PHE A 243 14.24 -11.37 -2.08
N MET A 244 14.73 -10.71 -1.04
CA MET A 244 15.58 -11.27 0.00
C MET A 244 15.01 -10.83 1.35
N ASN A 245 14.30 -11.73 2.02
CA ASN A 245 13.70 -11.47 3.34
C ASN A 245 14.57 -12.15 4.40
N LYS A 246 15.13 -11.37 5.30
CA LYS A 246 15.82 -11.88 6.47
C LYS A 246 14.91 -11.69 7.69
N LEU A 247 14.37 -12.80 8.18
CA LEU A 247 13.52 -12.85 9.35
C LEU A 247 14.39 -13.13 10.57
N ASP A 248 14.23 -12.32 11.60
CA ASP A 248 14.91 -12.46 12.89
C ASP A 248 13.90 -12.12 13.98
N TYR A 249 13.18 -13.14 14.43
CA TYR A 249 12.14 -13.00 15.44
C TYR A 249 12.24 -14.14 16.45
N GLU A 250 12.53 -13.81 17.70
CA GLU A 250 12.71 -14.77 18.80
C GLU A 250 13.70 -15.90 18.41
N THR A 251 13.24 -17.16 18.41
CA THR A 251 14.02 -18.33 18.00
C THR A 251 13.97 -18.56 16.49
N TYR A 252 13.05 -17.88 15.77
CA TYR A 252 12.84 -18.09 14.33
C TYR A 252 13.78 -17.17 13.53
N LYS A 253 14.84 -17.75 12.97
CA LYS A 253 15.80 -17.06 12.10
C LYS A 253 15.82 -17.74 10.75
N HIS A 254 15.34 -17.03 9.74
CA HIS A 254 15.24 -17.60 8.39
C HIS A 254 15.54 -16.56 7.31
N GLU A 255 16.09 -17.00 6.20
CA GLU A 255 16.33 -16.18 5.03
C GLU A 255 15.59 -16.76 3.83
N TYR A 256 14.71 -15.97 3.24
CA TYR A 256 13.95 -16.33 2.03
C TYR A 256 14.44 -15.51 0.86
N LYS A 257 14.74 -16.19 -0.24
CA LYS A 257 15.14 -15.57 -1.51
C LYS A 257 14.25 -16.07 -2.62
N ARG A 258 13.66 -15.14 -3.38
CA ARG A 258 12.74 -15.52 -4.45
C ARG A 258 12.73 -14.55 -5.62
N PRO A 259 12.99 -15.06 -6.86
CA PRO A 259 12.68 -14.32 -8.07
C PRO A 259 11.17 -14.31 -8.31
N SER A 260 10.66 -13.19 -8.81
CA SER A 260 9.27 -13.01 -9.18
C SER A 260 9.16 -12.08 -10.37
N CYS A 261 8.09 -12.24 -11.16
CA CYS A 261 7.78 -11.33 -12.24
C CYS A 261 6.29 -11.01 -12.27
N PHE A 262 5.96 -9.91 -12.88
CA PHE A 262 4.59 -9.53 -13.17
C PHE A 262 4.47 -8.95 -14.58
N LEU A 263 3.29 -9.08 -15.15
CA LEU A 263 2.91 -8.50 -16.42
C LEU A 263 1.50 -7.93 -16.27
N SER A 264 1.30 -6.70 -16.73
CA SER A 264 -0.02 -6.08 -16.87
C SER A 264 -0.08 -5.43 -18.23
N ALA A 265 -1.16 -5.62 -18.95
CA ALA A 265 -1.38 -4.98 -20.25
C ALA A 265 -2.84 -4.57 -20.40
N SER A 266 -3.07 -3.42 -21.03
CA SER A 266 -4.38 -2.93 -21.46
C SER A 266 -4.31 -2.53 -22.92
N ASN A 267 -5.26 -3.06 -23.72
CA ASN A 267 -5.47 -2.72 -25.11
C ASN A 267 -6.80 -1.99 -25.22
N SER A 268 -6.78 -0.78 -25.73
CA SER A 268 -7.99 -0.01 -26.08
C SER A 268 -8.11 0.08 -27.59
N VAL A 269 -9.21 -0.45 -28.12
CA VAL A 269 -9.46 -0.56 -29.55
C VAL A 269 -10.78 0.15 -29.90
N LEU A 270 -10.68 1.20 -30.71
CA LEU A 270 -11.83 1.91 -31.24
C LEU A 270 -12.40 1.10 -32.44
N LEU A 271 -13.53 0.45 -32.21
CA LEU A 271 -14.26 -0.30 -33.21
C LEU A 271 -15.15 0.62 -34.07
N PRO A 272 -15.68 0.14 -35.23
CA PRO A 272 -16.69 0.87 -35.96
C PRO A 272 -17.88 1.30 -35.08
N LEU A 273 -18.59 2.32 -35.50
CA LEU A 273 -19.72 2.92 -34.80
C LEU A 273 -19.33 3.64 -33.47
N GLY A 274 -18.02 3.89 -33.24
CA GLY A 274 -17.54 4.56 -32.05
C GLY A 274 -17.66 3.73 -30.76
N ILE A 275 -17.60 2.42 -30.88
CA ILE A 275 -17.55 1.47 -29.75
C ILE A 275 -16.10 1.35 -29.32
N ASN A 276 -15.81 1.52 -28.04
CA ASN A 276 -14.50 1.24 -27.47
C ASN A 276 -14.50 -0.16 -26.83
N LEU A 277 -13.58 -1.01 -27.31
CA LEU A 277 -13.26 -2.30 -26.71
C LEU A 277 -11.98 -2.15 -25.90
N GLU A 278 -12.04 -2.40 -24.60
CA GLU A 278 -10.87 -2.50 -23.75
C GLU A 278 -10.68 -3.94 -23.27
N ILE A 279 -9.48 -4.47 -23.49
CA ILE A 279 -9.07 -5.79 -23.00
C ILE A 279 -7.87 -5.55 -22.10
N SER A 280 -8.02 -5.81 -20.82
CA SER A 280 -6.94 -5.71 -19.85
C SER A 280 -6.65 -7.05 -19.19
N GLY A 281 -5.38 -7.29 -18.87
CA GLY A 281 -4.94 -8.51 -18.23
C GLY A 281 -3.77 -8.26 -17.30
N ARG A 282 -3.67 -9.11 -16.29
CA ARG A 282 -2.56 -9.10 -15.33
C ARG A 282 -2.14 -10.53 -15.01
N TYR A 283 -0.85 -10.69 -14.78
CA TYR A 283 -0.26 -11.95 -14.38
C TYR A 283 0.82 -11.69 -13.33
N TYR A 284 0.84 -12.48 -12.29
CA TYR A 284 1.87 -12.53 -11.26
C TYR A 284 2.42 -13.94 -11.19
N SER A 285 3.73 -14.06 -11.25
CA SER A 285 4.40 -15.35 -11.01
C SER A 285 4.33 -15.72 -9.52
N LYS A 286 4.88 -16.87 -9.17
CA LYS A 286 5.10 -17.27 -7.78
C LYS A 286 5.89 -16.19 -7.05
N ARG A 287 5.38 -15.73 -5.89
CA ARG A 287 5.97 -14.62 -5.11
C ARG A 287 5.97 -14.92 -3.62
N GLN A 288 6.88 -14.26 -2.90
CA GLN A 288 6.86 -14.29 -1.44
C GLN A 288 5.62 -13.50 -0.97
N GLY A 289 4.73 -14.17 -0.27
CA GLY A 289 3.68 -13.57 0.53
C GLY A 289 4.23 -13.33 1.93
N GLY A 290 3.55 -12.83 2.89
CA GLY A 290 3.90 -12.70 4.29
C GLY A 290 5.34 -13.05 4.74
N SER A 291 5.46 -13.70 5.88
CA SER A 291 6.77 -14.07 6.45
C SER A 291 7.40 -15.29 5.77
N TYR A 292 6.74 -16.41 5.83
CA TYR A 292 7.18 -17.72 5.27
C TYR A 292 6.25 -18.24 4.18
N GLU A 293 5.15 -17.57 3.94
CA GLU A 293 4.15 -17.94 2.93
C GLU A 293 4.62 -17.60 1.52
N VAL A 294 4.19 -18.41 0.59
CA VAL A 294 4.44 -18.27 -0.83
C VAL A 294 3.12 -18.27 -1.59
N SER A 295 2.82 -17.16 -2.27
CA SER A 295 1.67 -17.11 -3.17
C SER A 295 1.98 -17.82 -4.48
N ARG A 296 1.06 -18.67 -4.95
CA ARG A 296 1.15 -19.32 -6.27
C ARG A 296 0.86 -18.32 -7.39
N PRO A 297 1.24 -18.64 -8.63
CA PRO A 297 0.93 -17.79 -9.77
C PRO A 297 -0.57 -17.51 -9.88
N THR A 298 -0.91 -16.27 -10.21
CA THR A 298 -2.30 -15.86 -10.42
C THR A 298 -2.37 -14.82 -11.55
N GLY A 299 -3.53 -14.73 -12.18
CA GLY A 299 -3.78 -13.74 -13.21
C GLY A 299 -5.26 -13.60 -13.49
N SER A 300 -5.65 -12.50 -14.13
CA SER A 300 -7.02 -12.25 -14.57
C SER A 300 -7.03 -11.50 -15.90
N MET A 301 -8.14 -11.60 -16.60
CA MET A 301 -8.43 -10.84 -17.81
C MET A 301 -9.82 -10.23 -17.71
N ASP A 302 -9.93 -8.95 -18.04
CA ASP A 302 -11.17 -8.18 -18.05
C ASP A 302 -11.45 -7.65 -19.44
N ILE A 303 -12.73 -7.52 -19.80
CA ILE A 303 -13.19 -6.99 -21.09
C ILE A 303 -14.24 -5.92 -20.81
N ASP A 304 -14.06 -4.71 -21.34
CA ASP A 304 -15.05 -3.61 -21.32
C ASP A 304 -15.43 -3.25 -22.76
N LEU A 305 -16.72 -3.27 -23.04
CA LEU A 305 -17.30 -2.71 -24.25
C LEU A 305 -18.07 -1.44 -23.87
N SER A 306 -17.65 -0.30 -24.39
CA SER A 306 -18.31 0.96 -24.05
C SER A 306 -18.58 1.83 -25.28
N LYS A 307 -19.65 2.62 -25.19
CA LYS A 307 -19.97 3.63 -26.18
C LYS A 307 -20.41 4.90 -25.50
N SER A 308 -19.93 6.03 -26.03
CA SER A 308 -20.31 7.37 -25.56
C SER A 308 -21.06 8.13 -26.65
N TRP A 309 -22.03 8.95 -26.23
CA TRP A 309 -22.83 9.84 -27.08
C TRP A 309 -22.90 11.25 -26.48
N HIS A 310 -23.39 12.19 -27.26
CA HIS A 310 -23.57 13.60 -26.82
C HIS A 310 -22.30 14.20 -26.23
N ASP A 311 -21.18 14.13 -26.98
CA ASP A 311 -19.87 14.68 -26.57
C ASP A 311 -19.39 14.09 -25.23
N GLY A 312 -19.64 12.81 -25.03
CA GLY A 312 -19.22 12.08 -23.82
C GLY A 312 -20.14 12.22 -22.62
N ARG A 313 -21.26 12.95 -22.74
CA ARG A 313 -22.21 13.13 -21.63
C ARG A 313 -22.97 11.86 -21.27
N MET A 314 -23.20 11.01 -22.24
CA MET A 314 -23.83 9.69 -22.06
C MET A 314 -22.82 8.61 -22.33
N ARG A 315 -22.71 7.65 -21.45
CA ARG A 315 -21.87 6.46 -21.63
C ARG A 315 -22.63 5.22 -21.17
N LEU A 316 -22.61 4.20 -22.02
CA LEU A 316 -23.04 2.85 -21.68
C LEU A 316 -21.81 1.93 -21.76
N SER A 317 -21.57 1.12 -20.73
CA SER A 317 -20.51 0.11 -20.74
C SER A 317 -21.02 -1.23 -20.23
N LEU A 318 -20.52 -2.29 -20.87
CA LEU A 318 -20.68 -3.68 -20.48
C LEU A 318 -19.30 -4.20 -20.10
N LEU A 319 -19.07 -4.37 -18.81
CA LEU A 319 -17.81 -4.85 -18.25
C LEU A 319 -17.95 -6.29 -17.78
N MET A 320 -17.04 -7.15 -18.20
CA MET A 320 -16.86 -8.50 -17.67
C MET A 320 -15.48 -8.60 -17.04
N THR A 321 -15.44 -8.86 -15.74
CA THR A 321 -14.18 -9.06 -15.00
C THR A 321 -13.87 -10.53 -14.86
N ASP A 322 -12.57 -10.85 -14.76
CA ASP A 322 -12.03 -12.20 -14.58
C ASP A 322 -12.71 -13.24 -15.49
N VAL A 323 -12.66 -12.97 -16.80
CA VAL A 323 -13.36 -13.76 -17.85
C VAL A 323 -13.09 -15.25 -17.72
N PHE A 324 -11.86 -15.63 -17.39
CA PHE A 324 -11.43 -17.02 -17.24
C PHE A 324 -11.62 -17.60 -15.85
N HIS A 325 -12.08 -16.79 -14.87
CA HIS A 325 -12.22 -17.18 -13.45
C HIS A 325 -10.91 -17.73 -12.84
N THR A 326 -9.83 -17.00 -13.09
CA THR A 326 -8.48 -17.41 -12.68
C THR A 326 -7.92 -16.57 -11.52
N GLU A 327 -8.63 -15.50 -11.12
CA GLU A 327 -8.27 -14.68 -9.98
C GLU A 327 -8.65 -15.40 -8.69
N ARG A 328 -7.63 -15.95 -8.02
CA ARG A 328 -7.78 -16.63 -6.73
C ARG A 328 -6.60 -16.28 -5.83
N TRP A 329 -6.82 -16.32 -4.52
CA TRP A 329 -5.71 -16.42 -3.61
C TRP A 329 -5.35 -17.91 -3.44
N ASP A 330 -4.08 -18.19 -3.47
CA ASP A 330 -3.54 -19.54 -3.30
C ASP A 330 -2.13 -19.38 -2.74
N SER A 331 -1.94 -19.75 -1.48
CA SER A 331 -0.68 -19.65 -0.78
C SER A 331 -0.39 -20.92 0.00
N TYR A 332 0.89 -21.16 0.25
CA TYR A 332 1.35 -22.23 1.10
C TYR A 332 2.61 -21.78 1.84
N GLY A 333 2.87 -22.36 3.00
CA GLY A 333 4.05 -22.07 3.80
C GLY A 333 4.30 -23.15 4.84
N ILE A 334 5.56 -23.30 5.21
CA ILE A 334 5.98 -24.22 6.27
C ILE A 334 6.80 -23.42 7.28
N LYS A 335 6.41 -23.50 8.55
CA LYS A 335 7.15 -22.93 9.66
C LYS A 335 7.16 -23.96 10.80
N ASP A 336 8.34 -24.47 11.14
CA ASP A 336 8.52 -25.52 12.15
C ASP A 336 7.60 -26.73 11.89
N ALA A 337 6.69 -27.05 12.82
CA ALA A 337 5.69 -28.11 12.66
C ALA A 337 4.43 -27.65 11.92
N LEU A 338 4.29 -26.32 11.63
CA LEU A 338 3.11 -25.75 11.02
C LEU A 338 3.23 -25.81 9.49
N ASN A 339 2.33 -26.54 8.85
CA ASN A 339 2.18 -26.59 7.40
C ASN A 339 0.85 -25.94 7.02
N LEU A 340 0.94 -24.75 6.43
CA LEU A 340 -0.21 -23.95 6.04
C LEU A 340 -0.46 -24.04 4.54
N SER A 341 -1.72 -24.22 4.16
CA SER A 341 -2.18 -24.05 2.78
C SER A 341 -3.51 -23.31 2.81
N SER A 342 -3.60 -22.21 2.08
CA SER A 342 -4.81 -21.39 2.00
C SER A 342 -5.13 -21.12 0.53
N TRP A 343 -6.36 -21.37 0.14
CA TRP A 343 -6.81 -21.04 -1.22
C TRP A 343 -8.29 -20.65 -1.21
N GLY A 344 -8.70 -19.86 -2.18
CA GLY A 344 -10.10 -19.50 -2.34
C GLY A 344 -10.33 -18.55 -3.52
N TYR A 345 -11.59 -18.35 -3.83
CA TYR A 345 -12.05 -17.41 -4.83
C TYR A 345 -12.83 -16.28 -4.15
N GLY A 346 -12.52 -15.03 -4.54
CA GLY A 346 -13.42 -13.92 -4.29
C GLY A 346 -14.54 -13.88 -5.37
N GLU A 347 -15.45 -12.93 -5.22
CA GLU A 347 -16.40 -12.60 -6.29
C GLU A 347 -15.71 -11.80 -7.43
N SER A 348 -14.69 -12.40 -8.07
CA SER A 348 -13.90 -11.75 -9.11
C SER A 348 -14.62 -11.72 -10.47
N ARG A 349 -15.35 -12.79 -10.81
CA ARG A 349 -16.05 -12.94 -12.07
C ARG A 349 -17.42 -12.27 -12.02
N LYS A 350 -17.53 -11.09 -12.64
CA LYS A 350 -18.75 -10.29 -12.67
C LYS A 350 -19.05 -9.79 -14.05
N VAL A 351 -20.33 -9.66 -14.37
CA VAL A 351 -20.81 -8.93 -15.54
C VAL A 351 -21.59 -7.72 -15.04
N MET A 352 -21.18 -6.53 -15.46
CA MET A 352 -21.77 -5.27 -15.03
C MET A 352 -22.19 -4.44 -16.24
N LEU A 353 -23.45 -4.04 -16.28
CA LEU A 353 -23.96 -3.03 -17.19
C LEU A 353 -24.00 -1.70 -16.45
N ARG A 354 -23.28 -0.70 -16.95
CA ARG A 354 -23.21 0.64 -16.36
C ARG A 354 -23.70 1.68 -17.36
N PHE A 355 -24.65 2.47 -16.95
CA PHE A 355 -25.08 3.66 -17.66
C PHE A 355 -24.70 4.89 -16.86
N SER A 356 -24.07 5.87 -17.48
CA SER A 356 -23.77 7.17 -16.86
C SER A 356 -24.24 8.31 -17.74
N TYR A 357 -24.81 9.31 -17.11
CA TYR A 357 -25.24 10.54 -17.74
C TYR A 357 -24.75 11.74 -16.93
N SER A 358 -23.95 12.60 -17.57
CA SER A 358 -23.42 13.82 -16.94
C SER A 358 -24.27 15.01 -17.36
N PHE A 359 -24.90 15.68 -16.39
CA PHE A 359 -25.70 16.88 -16.61
C PHE A 359 -25.13 18.06 -15.84
N GLY A 360 -25.36 19.28 -16.37
CA GLY A 360 -24.87 20.51 -15.77
C GLY A 360 -23.47 20.94 -16.27
N LYS A 361 -23.10 22.16 -15.94
CA LYS A 361 -21.75 22.72 -16.12
C LYS A 361 -21.11 22.81 -14.73
N GLN A 362 -20.43 21.77 -14.30
CA GLN A 362 -19.70 21.82 -13.03
C GLN A 362 -18.26 22.28 -13.28
N LYS A 363 -17.93 23.47 -12.79
CA LYS A 363 -16.56 23.89 -12.51
C LYS A 363 -16.37 23.79 -10.99
N PHE A 364 -16.05 22.61 -10.50
CA PHE A 364 -15.53 22.48 -9.14
C PHE A 364 -14.00 22.37 -9.22
N GLU A 365 -13.32 23.30 -8.60
CA GLU A 365 -11.92 23.06 -8.24
C GLU A 365 -11.91 21.93 -7.20
N LYS A 366 -11.37 20.80 -7.58
CA LYS A 366 -11.16 19.69 -6.67
C LYS A 366 -10.04 20.07 -5.71
N VAL A 367 -10.41 20.44 -4.49
CA VAL A 367 -9.42 20.60 -3.41
C VAL A 367 -9.00 19.17 -3.00
N ASP A 368 -7.83 18.77 -3.43
CA ASP A 368 -7.24 17.49 -3.02
C ASP A 368 -6.80 17.61 -1.55
N LYS A 369 -7.67 17.17 -0.64
CA LYS A 369 -7.34 17.00 0.78
C LYS A 369 -6.80 15.59 0.96
N ASN A 370 -5.55 15.38 0.60
CA ASN A 370 -4.89 14.10 0.86
C ASN A 370 -4.39 14.06 2.30
N ILE A 371 -5.18 13.51 3.20
CA ILE A 371 -4.80 13.23 4.59
C ILE A 371 -4.31 11.78 4.61
N GLU A 372 -2.98 11.60 4.65
CA GLU A 372 -2.30 10.29 4.59
C GLU A 372 -2.79 9.35 5.71
N GLU A 373 -3.14 9.89 6.86
CA GLU A 373 -3.62 9.14 8.02
C GLU A 373 -4.95 8.41 7.76
N LEU A 374 -5.77 8.88 6.81
CA LEU A 374 -7.01 8.20 6.42
C LEU A 374 -6.74 6.86 5.71
N ASN A 375 -5.56 6.69 5.10
CA ASN A 375 -5.18 5.43 4.44
C ASN A 375 -4.83 4.32 5.45
N ARG A 376 -4.80 4.62 6.75
CA ARG A 376 -4.52 3.67 7.84
C ARG A 376 -5.79 3.15 8.53
N LEU A 377 -6.97 3.66 8.12
CA LEU A 377 -8.27 3.17 8.57
C LEU A 377 -8.61 1.85 7.90
#